data_8519025b61a2724fc5ff8c135062de00
#
_entry.id   8519025b61a2724fc5ff8c135062de00
#
_cell.length_a   1.000
_cell.length_b   1.000
_cell.length_c   1.000
_cell.angle_alpha   90.00
_cell.angle_beta   90.00
_cell.angle_gamma   90.00
#
_symmetry.space_group_name_H-M   'P 1'
#
loop_
_entity.id
_entity.type
_entity.pdbx_description
1 polymer ?
#
loop_
_entity_poly.entity_id
_entity_poly.type
_entity_poly.pdbx_seq_one_letter_code
_entity_poly.pdbx_strand_id
1 'polypeptide(L)'
;MKEVGTGIIVRNGKVLIAQRPQGKPLAGLWEFPGGKLEVGETIEQCLKRELKEELSIDSEVGDFIMDTLYNGPNCDFKLRVFFVHVPENAELVLNVHDDAKWVTPAEMSNYEFPPADVAIVKKIQTMNI
;
A
#
# COMPACT_ATOMS: atom_id res chain seq x y z
N MET A 1 -15.18 11.61 6.51
CA MET A 1 -13.79 11.30 6.14
C MET A 1 -13.77 10.09 5.25
N LYS A 2 -13.05 10.17 4.14
CA LYS A 2 -12.93 9.04 3.21
C LYS A 2 -11.89 8.05 3.70
N GLU A 3 -12.11 6.77 3.42
CA GLU A 3 -11.18 5.71 3.80
C GLU A 3 -10.44 5.17 2.58
N VAL A 4 -9.18 4.83 2.81
CA VAL A 4 -8.29 4.22 1.81
C VAL A 4 -7.76 2.93 2.41
N GLY A 5 -7.91 1.81 1.70
CA GLY A 5 -7.28 0.56 2.09
C GLY A 5 -5.83 0.55 1.63
N THR A 6 -4.92 0.22 2.53
CA THR A 6 -3.48 0.18 2.25
C THR A 6 -2.95 -1.19 2.61
N GLY A 7 -2.28 -1.84 1.68
CA GLY A 7 -1.80 -3.21 1.84
C GLY A 7 -0.29 -3.30 2.05
N ILE A 8 0.10 -3.95 3.13
CA ILE A 8 1.49 -4.30 3.39
C ILE A 8 1.67 -5.74 2.95
N ILE A 9 2.15 -5.90 1.72
CA ILE A 9 2.32 -7.21 1.09
C ILE A 9 3.70 -7.73 1.45
N VAL A 10 3.75 -8.81 2.23
CA VAL A 10 5.01 -9.38 2.73
C VAL A 10 5.31 -10.69 2.01
N ARG A 11 6.56 -10.83 1.57
CA ARG A 11 7.07 -12.07 0.98
C ARG A 11 8.55 -12.20 1.32
N ASN A 12 8.92 -13.30 1.98
CA ASN A 12 10.32 -13.58 2.35
C ASN A 12 11.00 -12.44 3.12
N GLY A 13 10.28 -11.85 4.10
CA GLY A 13 10.82 -10.77 4.94
C GLY A 13 10.93 -9.43 4.24
N LYS A 14 10.38 -9.29 3.04
CA LYS A 14 10.37 -8.05 2.27
C LYS A 14 8.95 -7.58 2.03
N VAL A 15 8.81 -6.28 1.85
CA VAL A 15 7.53 -5.61 1.61
C VAL A 15 7.53 -5.02 0.21
N LEU A 16 6.40 -5.13 -0.46
CA LEU A 16 6.23 -4.52 -1.78
C LEU A 16 5.94 -3.04 -1.67
N ILE A 17 6.77 -2.22 -2.31
CA ILE A 17 6.50 -0.79 -2.51
C ILE A 17 6.37 -0.52 -3.99
N ALA A 18 5.56 0.47 -4.35
CA ALA A 18 5.28 0.80 -5.73
C ALA A 18 5.45 2.31 -5.97
N GLN A 19 6.00 2.66 -7.13
CA GLN A 19 6.30 4.05 -7.47
C GLN A 19 5.11 4.70 -8.17
N ARG A 20 4.66 5.83 -7.66
CA ARG A 20 3.56 6.59 -8.25
C ARG A 20 3.92 7.06 -9.65
N PRO A 21 2.98 6.90 -10.61
CA PRO A 21 3.29 7.17 -12.02
C PRO A 21 3.43 8.66 -12.32
N GLN A 22 4.15 8.96 -13.38
CA GLN A 22 4.24 10.32 -13.92
C GLN A 22 2.85 10.79 -14.35
N GLY A 23 2.58 12.07 -14.20
CA GLY A 23 1.28 12.66 -14.53
C GLY A 23 0.23 12.59 -13.42
N LYS A 24 0.54 11.96 -12.30
CA LYS A 24 -0.32 11.87 -11.13
C LYS A 24 0.26 12.69 -9.97
N PRO A 25 -0.57 13.11 -9.00
CA PRO A 25 -0.04 13.79 -7.81
C PRO A 25 1.02 12.94 -7.11
N LEU A 26 2.05 13.59 -6.59
CA LEU A 26 3.16 12.93 -5.89
C LEU A 26 3.93 11.94 -6.78
N ALA A 27 4.01 12.23 -8.08
CA ALA A 27 4.74 11.39 -9.03
C ALA A 27 6.18 11.14 -8.58
N GLY A 28 6.63 9.91 -8.77
CA GLY A 28 7.98 9.50 -8.40
C GLY A 28 8.16 9.08 -6.95
N LEU A 29 7.21 9.41 -6.06
CA LEU A 29 7.25 8.93 -4.68
C LEU A 29 6.78 7.48 -4.63
N TRP A 30 7.20 6.79 -3.58
CA TRP A 30 6.85 5.38 -3.36
C TRP A 30 5.69 5.27 -2.39
N GLU A 31 4.89 4.23 -2.54
CA GLU A 31 3.72 4.02 -1.70
C GLU A 31 3.47 2.53 -1.51
N PHE A 32 2.59 2.21 -0.57
CA PHE A 32 2.06 0.86 -0.42
C PHE A 32 0.79 0.75 -1.27
N PRO A 33 0.62 -0.34 -2.02
CA PRO A 33 -0.55 -0.50 -2.90
C PRO A 33 -1.87 -0.48 -2.14
N GLY A 34 -2.90 0.00 -2.81
CA GLY A 34 -4.24 0.08 -2.27
C GLY A 34 -5.06 1.14 -2.97
N GLY A 35 -6.17 1.52 -2.38
CA GLY A 35 -7.03 2.52 -2.98
C GLY A 35 -8.26 2.86 -2.16
N LYS A 36 -9.11 3.70 -2.72
CA LYS A 36 -10.26 4.28 -2.04
C LYS A 36 -11.38 3.26 -1.86
N LEU A 37 -11.95 3.24 -0.65
CA LEU A 37 -13.13 2.44 -0.34
C LEU A 37 -14.33 2.96 -1.14
N GLU A 38 -15.02 2.06 -1.80
CA GLU A 38 -16.25 2.37 -2.51
C GLU A 38 -17.48 2.07 -1.64
N VAL A 39 -18.60 2.70 -1.98
CA VAL A 39 -19.87 2.49 -1.27
C VAL A 39 -20.26 1.01 -1.35
N GLY A 40 -20.60 0.44 -0.20
CA GLY A 40 -21.02 -0.96 -0.10
C GLY A 40 -19.90 -1.96 0.04
N GLU A 41 -18.63 -1.53 -0.01
CA GLU A 41 -17.49 -2.41 0.22
C GLU A 41 -17.08 -2.45 1.68
N THR A 42 -16.61 -3.61 2.13
CA THR A 42 -15.77 -3.68 3.33
C THR A 42 -14.35 -3.27 2.93
N ILE A 43 -13.53 -2.93 3.91
CA ILE A 43 -12.14 -2.55 3.64
C ILE A 43 -11.35 -3.73 3.04
N GLU A 44 -11.65 -4.95 3.45
CA GLU A 44 -11.02 -6.17 2.90
C GLU A 44 -11.39 -6.34 1.43
N GLN A 45 -12.66 -6.14 1.07
CA GLN A 45 -13.11 -6.20 -0.32
C GLN A 45 -12.44 -5.12 -1.17
N CYS A 46 -12.30 -3.92 -0.60
CA CYS A 46 -11.61 -2.81 -1.25
C CYS A 46 -10.17 -3.18 -1.59
N LEU A 47 -9.41 -3.69 -0.63
CA LEU A 47 -8.03 -4.07 -0.83
C LEU A 47 -7.89 -5.17 -1.88
N LYS A 48 -8.72 -6.20 -1.82
CA LYS A 48 -8.68 -7.29 -2.82
C LYS A 48 -8.93 -6.75 -4.22
N ARG A 49 -9.93 -5.87 -4.37
CA ARG A 49 -10.27 -5.25 -5.65
C ARG A 49 -9.13 -4.38 -6.17
N GLU A 50 -8.61 -3.49 -5.33
CA GLU A 50 -7.55 -2.55 -5.73
C GLU A 50 -6.27 -3.28 -6.11
N LEU A 51 -5.86 -4.31 -5.37
CA LEU A 51 -4.68 -5.08 -5.69
C LEU A 51 -4.85 -5.89 -6.98
N LYS A 52 -6.06 -6.38 -7.24
CA LYS A 52 -6.36 -7.04 -8.50
C LYS A 52 -6.26 -6.07 -9.67
N GLU A 53 -6.80 -4.86 -9.52
CA GLU A 53 -6.75 -3.82 -10.56
C GLU A 53 -5.33 -3.33 -10.81
N GLU A 54 -4.59 -3.05 -9.74
CA GLU A 54 -3.26 -2.42 -9.86
C GLU A 54 -2.15 -3.39 -10.20
N LEU A 55 -2.21 -4.61 -9.70
CA LEU A 55 -1.10 -5.56 -9.76
C LEU A 55 -1.46 -6.90 -10.40
N SER A 56 -2.72 -7.11 -10.76
CA SER A 56 -3.22 -8.37 -11.33
C SER A 56 -2.97 -9.58 -10.42
N ILE A 57 -3.05 -9.40 -9.11
CA ILE A 57 -2.84 -10.48 -8.15
C ILE A 57 -4.09 -10.75 -7.33
N ASP A 58 -4.25 -12.02 -6.95
CA ASP A 58 -5.22 -12.44 -5.96
C ASP A 58 -4.55 -12.33 -4.59
N SER A 59 -5.30 -11.83 -3.61
CA SER A 59 -4.74 -11.55 -2.29
C SER A 59 -5.71 -11.92 -1.18
N GLU A 60 -5.16 -12.17 0.01
CA GLU A 60 -5.94 -12.33 1.23
C GLU A 60 -5.52 -11.27 2.24
N VAL A 61 -6.49 -10.54 2.76
CA VAL A 61 -6.24 -9.51 3.75
C VAL A 61 -6.03 -10.17 5.11
N GLY A 62 -4.92 -9.83 5.74
CA GLY A 62 -4.55 -10.35 7.05
C GLY A 62 -4.84 -9.35 8.16
N ASP A 63 -3.95 -9.31 9.15
CA ASP A 63 -4.15 -8.54 10.35
C ASP A 63 -4.09 -7.03 10.12
N PHE A 64 -4.93 -6.31 10.85
CA PHE A 64 -4.90 -4.86 10.91
C PHE A 64 -3.60 -4.39 11.57
N ILE A 65 -2.96 -3.36 11.02
CA ILE A 65 -1.72 -2.80 11.55
C ILE A 65 -1.98 -1.47 12.26
N MET A 66 -2.54 -0.50 11.53
CA MET A 66 -2.74 0.85 12.05
C MET A 66 -3.62 1.67 11.12
N ASP A 67 -4.10 2.80 11.63
CA ASP A 67 -4.68 3.85 10.80
C ASP A 67 -3.73 5.04 10.80
N THR A 68 -3.71 5.79 9.70
CA THR A 68 -3.01 7.07 9.63
C THR A 68 -3.84 8.04 8.81
N LEU A 69 -3.69 9.33 9.09
CA LEU A 69 -4.48 10.37 8.46
C LEU A 69 -3.67 11.11 7.41
N TYR A 70 -4.30 11.39 6.28
CA TYR A 70 -3.79 12.30 5.28
C TYR A 70 -4.73 13.49 5.17
N ASN A 71 -4.22 14.70 5.43
CA ASN A 71 -4.97 15.94 5.32
C ASN A 71 -4.70 16.55 3.94
N GLY A 72 -5.59 16.30 3.00
CA GLY A 72 -5.47 16.84 1.66
C GLY A 72 -6.10 18.21 1.52
N PRO A 73 -5.86 18.91 0.40
CA PRO A 73 -6.38 20.26 0.18
C PRO A 73 -7.90 20.28 0.05
N ASN A 74 -8.51 19.23 -0.46
CA ASN A 74 -9.96 19.16 -0.71
C ASN A 74 -10.67 18.13 0.15
N CYS A 75 -9.94 17.23 0.77
CA CYS A 75 -10.52 16.10 1.49
C CYS A 75 -9.48 15.45 2.39
N ASP A 76 -9.94 15.03 3.58
CA ASP A 76 -9.12 14.24 4.47
C ASP A 76 -9.37 12.75 4.21
N PHE A 77 -8.31 11.96 4.28
CA PHE A 77 -8.38 10.52 4.12
C PHE A 77 -7.86 9.83 5.37
N LYS A 78 -8.49 8.70 5.68
CA LYS A 78 -8.00 7.78 6.70
C LYS A 78 -7.44 6.55 5.98
N LEU A 79 -6.12 6.35 6.08
CA LEU A 79 -5.48 5.15 5.54
C LEU A 79 -5.62 4.04 6.55
N ARG A 80 -6.25 2.95 6.14
CA ARG A 80 -6.44 1.76 6.96
C ARG A 80 -5.48 0.70 6.48
N VAL A 81 -4.51 0.34 7.30
CA VAL A 81 -3.34 -0.44 6.91
C VAL A 81 -3.45 -1.86 7.43
N PHE A 82 -3.32 -2.81 6.51
CA PHE A 82 -3.43 -4.25 6.81
C PHE A 82 -2.26 -5.00 6.21
N PHE A 83 -1.84 -6.09 6.85
CA PHE A 83 -1.01 -7.08 6.18
C PHE A 83 -1.83 -7.75 5.08
N VAL A 84 -1.16 -8.11 3.99
CA VAL A 84 -1.78 -8.79 2.85
C VAL A 84 -0.91 -9.96 2.46
N HIS A 85 -1.54 -11.11 2.21
CA HIS A 85 -0.88 -12.33 1.77
C HIS A 85 -1.16 -12.57 0.29
N VAL A 86 -0.11 -12.91 -0.44
CA VAL A 86 -0.20 -13.28 -1.86
C VAL A 86 0.50 -14.63 -2.06
N PRO A 87 0.15 -15.39 -3.12
CA PRO A 87 0.88 -16.61 -3.42
C PRO A 87 2.38 -16.34 -3.61
N GLU A 88 3.23 -17.23 -3.12
CA GLU A 88 4.69 -17.05 -3.19
C GLU A 88 5.21 -16.88 -4.61
N ASN A 89 4.55 -17.52 -5.56
CA ASN A 89 4.94 -17.47 -6.97
C ASN A 89 4.11 -16.47 -7.78
N ALA A 90 3.34 -15.62 -7.11
CA ALA A 90 2.51 -14.62 -7.80
C ALA A 90 3.40 -13.68 -8.61
N GLU A 91 3.06 -13.50 -9.88
CA GLU A 91 3.70 -12.54 -10.76
C GLU A 91 2.91 -11.24 -10.75
N LEU A 92 3.62 -10.14 -10.52
CA LEU A 92 3.02 -8.80 -10.52
C LEU A 92 2.98 -8.24 -11.93
N VAL A 93 1.85 -7.63 -12.27
CA VAL A 93 1.73 -6.85 -13.49
C VAL A 93 1.45 -5.41 -13.08
N LEU A 94 2.32 -4.48 -13.50
CA LEU A 94 2.16 -3.07 -13.15
C LEU A 94 1.16 -2.41 -14.09
N ASN A 95 -0.09 -2.33 -13.67
CA ASN A 95 -1.16 -1.72 -14.47
C ASN A 95 -1.26 -0.22 -14.26
N VAL A 96 -0.71 0.29 -13.17
CA VAL A 96 -0.85 1.70 -12.74
C VAL A 96 0.51 2.33 -12.44
N HIS A 97 1.36 1.63 -11.69
CA HIS A 97 2.63 2.17 -11.18
C HIS A 97 3.74 2.11 -12.21
N ASP A 98 4.71 3.01 -12.10
CA ASP A 98 5.89 3.02 -12.98
C ASP A 98 6.91 1.95 -12.60
N ASP A 99 6.98 1.58 -11.33
CA ASP A 99 7.93 0.57 -10.83
C ASP A 99 7.39 -0.05 -9.54
N ALA A 100 7.94 -1.19 -9.17
CA ALA A 100 7.66 -1.85 -7.90
C ALA A 100 8.90 -2.58 -7.44
N LYS A 101 9.11 -2.61 -6.12
CA LYS A 101 10.29 -3.27 -5.54
C LYS A 101 9.92 -3.99 -4.26
N TRP A 102 10.56 -5.13 -4.04
CA TRP A 102 10.50 -5.83 -2.76
C TRP A 102 11.68 -5.35 -1.93
N VAL A 103 11.40 -4.76 -0.77
CA VAL A 103 12.43 -4.15 0.09
C VAL A 103 12.27 -4.65 1.52
N THR A 104 13.40 -4.72 2.24
CA THR A 104 13.34 -4.97 3.68
C THR A 104 12.87 -3.70 4.39
N PRO A 105 12.34 -3.81 5.63
CA PRO A 105 11.97 -2.62 6.39
C PRO A 105 13.09 -1.58 6.48
N ALA A 106 14.34 -2.02 6.72
CA ALA A 106 15.47 -1.11 6.80
C ALA A 106 15.73 -0.38 5.47
N GLU A 107 15.58 -1.08 4.35
CA GLU A 107 15.79 -0.48 3.02
C GLU A 107 14.76 0.59 2.68
N MET A 108 13.61 0.61 3.35
CA MET A 108 12.58 1.64 3.11
C MET A 108 13.10 3.05 3.35
N SER A 109 14.10 3.21 4.20
CA SER A 109 14.72 4.51 4.47
C SER A 109 15.44 5.11 3.25
N ASN A 110 15.67 4.32 2.21
CA ASN A 110 16.31 4.76 0.98
C ASN A 110 15.32 5.32 -0.06
N TYR A 111 14.03 5.33 0.27
CA TYR A 111 12.98 5.75 -0.66
C TYR A 111 12.17 6.89 -0.07
N GLU A 112 11.66 7.76 -0.95
CA GLU A 112 10.77 8.85 -0.53
C GLU A 112 9.32 8.40 -0.56
N PHE A 113 8.62 8.64 0.55
CA PHE A 113 7.20 8.33 0.72
C PHE A 113 6.42 9.61 1.00
N PRO A 114 5.14 9.69 0.61
CA PRO A 114 4.27 10.79 1.04
C PRO A 114 4.16 10.82 2.57
N PRO A 115 3.84 11.99 3.16
CA PRO A 115 3.79 12.12 4.62
C PRO A 115 2.94 11.09 5.35
N ALA A 116 1.77 10.74 4.81
CA ALA A 116 0.91 9.72 5.43
C ALA A 116 1.58 8.35 5.49
N ASP A 117 2.36 8.01 4.46
CA ASP A 117 3.04 6.71 4.37
C ASP A 117 4.28 6.66 5.26
N VAL A 118 4.87 7.81 5.59
CA VAL A 118 6.04 7.87 6.49
C VAL A 118 5.71 7.23 7.85
N ALA A 119 4.53 7.49 8.39
CA ALA A 119 4.10 6.88 9.64
C ALA A 119 4.00 5.36 9.53
N ILE A 120 3.56 4.85 8.38
CA ILE A 120 3.47 3.42 8.10
C ILE A 120 4.87 2.80 8.04
N VAL A 121 5.79 3.46 7.34
CA VAL A 121 7.20 3.01 7.26
C VAL A 121 7.81 2.86 8.65
N LYS A 122 7.63 3.88 9.48
CA LYS A 122 8.15 3.87 10.85
C LYS A 122 7.58 2.71 11.66
N LYS A 123 6.28 2.44 11.51
CA LYS A 123 5.63 1.32 12.21
C LYS A 123 6.22 -0.02 11.75
N ILE A 124 6.35 -0.23 10.46
CA ILE A 124 6.87 -1.47 9.89
C ILE A 124 8.31 -1.71 10.34
N GLN A 125 9.11 -0.66 10.43
CA GLN A 125 10.51 -0.75 10.86
C GLN A 125 10.65 -1.18 12.33
N THR A 126 9.60 -1.06 13.13
CA THR A 126 9.58 -1.57 14.51
C THR A 126 9.07 -3.00 14.61
N MET A 127 8.57 -3.56 13.53
CA MET A 127 7.97 -4.90 13.49
C MET A 127 8.98 -5.92 13.00
N ASN A 128 8.81 -7.16 13.45
CA ASN A 128 9.59 -8.30 12.98
C ASN A 128 8.76 -9.05 11.94
N ILE A 129 9.03 -8.80 10.68
CA ILE A 129 8.27 -9.38 9.57
C ILE A 129 9.12 -10.34 8.71
#